data_b390c0b23cc0468a9c0fa5ad1422b3b2
#
_entry.id   b390c0b23cc0468a9c0fa5ad1422b3b2
#
_cell.length_a   1.000
_cell.length_b   1.000
_cell.length_c   1.000
_cell.angle_alpha   90.00
_cell.angle_beta   90.00
_cell.angle_gamma   90.00
#
_symmetry.space_group_name_H-M   'P 1'
#
loop_
_entity.id
_entity.type
_entity.pdbx_description
1 polymer ?
#
loop_
_entity_poly.entity_id
_entity_poly.type
_entity_poly.pdbx_seq_one_letter_code
_entity_poly.pdbx_strand_id
1 'polypeptide(L)'
;MTVGSEQKSGKGIYRITGTRKTVTFVKPLNDKNTFFNVPASVKLADGRYKVTAIDKNAFKNNRKLKKVTIGNKVTKIGAGAFSGAKNLKAITIKSKLLKSVGKNALKGIHKKCAIKVPKTKLTAYKRLLKKKGQKASVKIIK
;
A
#
# COMPACT_ATOMS: atom_id res chain seq x y z
N MET A 1 -22.44 8.68 -0.66
CA MET A 1 -21.85 7.72 -1.60
C MET A 1 -22.06 6.30 -1.14
N THR A 2 -22.22 5.40 -2.07
CA THR A 2 -22.59 4.01 -1.80
C THR A 2 -21.37 3.17 -1.42
N VAL A 3 -21.49 2.42 -0.32
CA VAL A 3 -20.47 1.44 0.08
C VAL A 3 -20.25 0.44 -1.06
N GLY A 4 -19.00 0.13 -1.36
CA GLY A 4 -18.61 -0.74 -2.47
C GLY A 4 -18.41 -0.04 -3.80
N SER A 5 -18.85 1.21 -3.96
CA SER A 5 -18.62 1.95 -5.20
C SER A 5 -17.18 2.40 -5.32
N GLU A 6 -16.66 2.45 -6.55
CA GLU A 6 -15.32 2.90 -6.85
C GLU A 6 -15.34 4.32 -7.39
N GLN A 7 -14.39 5.12 -6.91
CA GLN A 7 -14.26 6.53 -7.23
C GLN A 7 -12.83 6.84 -7.64
N LYS A 8 -12.65 7.70 -8.63
CA LYS A 8 -11.34 8.22 -9.00
C LYS A 8 -11.04 9.46 -8.18
N SER A 9 -9.81 9.56 -7.69
CA SER A 9 -9.32 10.77 -7.02
C SER A 9 -7.82 10.87 -7.23
N GLY A 10 -7.36 12.02 -7.74
CA GLY A 10 -5.96 12.19 -8.07
C GLY A 10 -5.50 11.11 -9.03
N LYS A 11 -4.46 10.37 -8.64
CA LYS A 11 -3.84 9.31 -9.48
C LYS A 11 -4.34 7.91 -9.15
N GLY A 12 -5.35 7.76 -8.32
CA GLY A 12 -5.81 6.46 -7.85
C GLY A 12 -7.29 6.22 -7.97
N ILE A 13 -7.65 4.95 -7.80
CA ILE A 13 -9.04 4.48 -7.70
C ILE A 13 -9.24 4.00 -6.28
N TYR A 14 -10.35 4.39 -5.67
CA TYR A 14 -10.69 4.09 -4.28
C TYR A 14 -12.08 3.48 -4.19
N ARG A 15 -12.25 2.50 -3.30
CA ARG A 15 -13.54 1.86 -3.04
C ARG A 15 -14.04 2.31 -1.67
N ILE A 16 -15.29 2.75 -1.62
CA ILE A 16 -15.95 3.13 -0.36
C ILE A 16 -16.14 1.86 0.49
N THR A 17 -15.61 1.85 1.70
CA THR A 17 -15.62 0.64 2.55
C THR A 17 -16.50 0.72 3.77
N GLY A 18 -17.06 1.89 4.09
CA GLY A 18 -17.91 1.99 5.25
C GLY A 18 -18.65 3.31 5.33
N THR A 19 -19.51 3.41 6.34
CA THR A 19 -20.33 4.60 6.57
C THR A 19 -19.57 5.74 7.26
N ARG A 20 -18.34 5.48 7.71
CA ARG A 20 -17.51 6.44 8.45
C ARG A 20 -16.52 7.18 7.57
N LYS A 21 -16.82 7.30 6.28
CA LYS A 21 -15.94 7.96 5.31
C LYS A 21 -14.54 7.34 5.27
N THR A 22 -14.51 6.04 5.02
CA THR A 22 -13.28 5.29 4.79
C THR A 22 -13.28 4.69 3.39
N VAL A 23 -12.08 4.57 2.82
CA VAL A 23 -11.88 3.95 1.51
C VAL A 23 -10.71 2.99 1.55
N THR A 24 -10.74 2.03 0.62
CA THR A 24 -9.59 1.20 0.27
C THR A 24 -8.99 1.75 -1.02
N PHE A 25 -7.66 1.90 -1.04
CA PHE A 25 -6.94 2.19 -2.28
C PHE A 25 -6.98 0.93 -3.15
N VAL A 26 -7.64 1.00 -4.31
CA VAL A 26 -7.83 -0.16 -5.18
C VAL A 26 -6.63 -0.36 -6.10
N LYS A 27 -6.25 0.68 -6.83
CA LYS A 27 -5.10 0.63 -7.75
C LYS A 27 -4.80 2.03 -8.29
N PRO A 28 -3.61 2.23 -8.89
CA PRO A 28 -3.34 3.45 -9.65
C PRO A 28 -4.27 3.56 -10.87
N LEU A 29 -4.54 4.77 -11.32
CA LEU A 29 -5.29 4.99 -12.56
C LEU A 29 -4.59 4.39 -13.78
N ASN A 30 -3.23 4.38 -13.75
CA ASN A 30 -2.43 3.73 -14.77
C ASN A 30 -1.15 3.21 -14.13
N ASP A 31 -0.39 2.41 -14.86
CA ASP A 31 0.85 1.78 -14.39
C ASP A 31 2.12 2.48 -14.88
N LYS A 32 2.04 3.76 -15.25
CA LYS A 32 3.16 4.51 -15.82
C LYS A 32 4.00 5.26 -14.79
N ASN A 33 3.51 5.39 -13.57
CA ASN A 33 4.19 6.14 -12.52
C ASN A 33 5.36 5.34 -11.95
N THR A 34 6.52 6.00 -11.80
CA THR A 34 7.68 5.41 -11.13
C THR A 34 7.62 5.59 -9.62
N PHE A 35 6.95 6.64 -9.17
CA PHE A 35 6.69 6.91 -7.75
C PHE A 35 5.20 6.98 -7.53
N PHE A 36 4.73 6.42 -6.43
CA PHE A 36 3.32 6.51 -6.07
C PHE A 36 3.15 6.79 -4.58
N ASN A 37 2.29 7.74 -4.27
CA ASN A 37 1.92 8.04 -2.90
C ASN A 37 0.49 7.60 -2.66
N VAL A 38 0.31 6.62 -1.75
CA VAL A 38 -1.02 6.25 -1.26
C VAL A 38 -1.32 7.22 -0.10
N PRO A 39 -2.23 8.18 -0.29
CA PRO A 39 -2.40 9.26 0.68
C PRO A 39 -3.11 8.79 1.96
N ALA A 40 -3.04 9.60 3.00
CA ALA A 40 -3.78 9.34 4.24
C ALA A 40 -5.28 9.58 4.07
N SER A 41 -5.64 10.49 3.19
CA SER A 41 -7.04 10.81 2.90
C SER A 41 -7.19 11.30 1.46
N VAL A 42 -8.42 11.18 0.96
CA VAL A 42 -8.78 11.69 -0.37
C VAL A 42 -10.06 12.47 -0.27
N LYS A 43 -10.20 13.48 -1.14
CA LYS A 43 -11.43 14.24 -1.25
C LYS A 43 -12.31 13.61 -2.33
N LEU A 44 -13.53 13.26 -1.99
CA LEU A 44 -14.56 12.79 -2.89
C LEU A 44 -15.71 13.82 -2.91
N ALA A 45 -16.77 13.53 -3.67
CA ALA A 45 -17.85 14.50 -3.87
C ALA A 45 -18.50 15.00 -2.57
N ASP A 46 -18.61 14.12 -1.56
CA ASP A 46 -19.31 14.43 -0.31
C ASP A 46 -18.37 14.61 0.90
N GLY A 47 -17.08 14.83 0.66
CA GLY A 47 -16.14 15.14 1.73
C GLY A 47 -14.85 14.35 1.67
N ARG A 48 -14.09 14.40 2.77
CA ARG A 48 -12.83 13.69 2.87
C ARG A 48 -13.03 12.27 3.41
N TYR A 49 -12.33 11.34 2.80
CA TYR A 49 -12.34 9.93 3.20
C TYR A 49 -10.94 9.51 3.63
N LYS A 50 -10.84 8.75 4.72
CA LYS A 50 -9.57 8.18 5.18
C LYS A 50 -9.24 6.95 4.35
N VAL A 51 -7.98 6.86 3.92
CA VAL A 51 -7.48 5.67 3.20
C VAL A 51 -6.95 4.70 4.24
N THR A 52 -7.72 3.64 4.51
CA THR A 52 -7.43 2.70 5.60
C THR A 52 -6.88 1.37 5.15
N ALA A 53 -6.89 1.07 3.85
CA ALA A 53 -6.37 -0.19 3.34
C ALA A 53 -5.83 -0.03 1.93
N ILE A 54 -4.88 -0.93 1.59
CA ILE A 54 -4.44 -1.17 0.22
C ILE A 54 -5.03 -2.49 -0.21
N ASP A 55 -5.74 -2.50 -1.32
CA ASP A 55 -6.47 -3.66 -1.81
C ASP A 55 -5.51 -4.78 -2.26
N LYS A 56 -6.03 -6.00 -2.31
CA LYS A 56 -5.30 -7.11 -2.92
C LYS A 56 -4.91 -6.73 -4.34
N ASN A 57 -3.72 -7.12 -4.73
CA ASN A 57 -3.19 -6.92 -6.09
C ASN A 57 -3.13 -5.45 -6.55
N ALA A 58 -3.14 -4.49 -5.64
CA ALA A 58 -3.21 -3.05 -6.00
C ALA A 58 -2.11 -2.61 -6.96
N PHE A 59 -0.88 -3.09 -6.76
CA PHE A 59 0.27 -2.78 -7.63
C PHE A 59 0.82 -4.03 -8.31
N LYS A 60 0.00 -5.06 -8.46
CA LYS A 60 0.45 -6.32 -9.06
C LYS A 60 1.00 -6.09 -10.47
N ASN A 61 2.19 -6.63 -10.72
CA ASN A 61 2.87 -6.54 -12.01
C ASN A 61 3.16 -5.11 -12.48
N ASN A 62 3.18 -4.15 -11.58
CA ASN A 62 3.52 -2.76 -11.90
C ASN A 62 5.04 -2.62 -12.00
N ARG A 63 5.57 -2.86 -13.20
CA ARG A 63 7.02 -2.90 -13.47
C ARG A 63 7.68 -1.52 -13.49
N LYS A 64 6.91 -0.46 -13.67
CA LYS A 64 7.42 0.91 -13.69
C LYS A 64 7.66 1.46 -12.28
N LEU A 65 6.95 0.92 -11.30
CA LEU A 65 6.99 1.41 -9.93
C LEU A 65 8.34 1.13 -9.29
N LYS A 66 9.01 2.18 -8.82
CA LYS A 66 10.31 2.11 -8.13
C LYS A 66 10.21 2.46 -6.66
N LYS A 67 9.26 3.31 -6.31
CA LYS A 67 9.06 3.77 -4.94
C LYS A 67 7.58 3.98 -4.64
N VAL A 68 7.16 3.52 -3.47
CA VAL A 68 5.81 3.77 -2.97
C VAL A 68 5.88 4.29 -1.54
N THR A 69 5.02 5.25 -1.23
CA THR A 69 4.82 5.76 0.13
C THR A 69 3.40 5.44 0.55
N ILE A 70 3.25 4.87 1.74
CA ILE A 70 1.96 4.44 2.27
C ILE A 70 1.56 5.39 3.39
N GLY A 71 0.40 6.03 3.25
CA GLY A 71 -0.10 7.05 4.15
C GLY A 71 -0.41 6.54 5.57
N ASN A 72 -0.52 7.48 6.50
CA ASN A 72 -0.49 7.18 7.93
C ASN A 72 -1.79 6.62 8.53
N LYS A 73 -2.83 6.41 7.72
CA LYS A 73 -4.11 5.82 8.18
C LYS A 73 -4.29 4.37 7.76
N VAL A 74 -3.35 3.81 6.98
CA VAL A 74 -3.47 2.45 6.46
C VAL A 74 -3.29 1.44 7.59
N THR A 75 -4.27 0.55 7.73
CA THR A 75 -4.25 -0.54 8.73
C THR A 75 -4.00 -1.90 8.11
N LYS A 76 -4.16 -2.04 6.78
CA LYS A 76 -4.09 -3.32 6.09
C LYS A 76 -3.46 -3.19 4.71
N ILE A 77 -2.58 -4.11 4.38
CA ILE A 77 -2.05 -4.30 3.02
C ILE A 77 -2.56 -5.65 2.51
N GLY A 78 -3.27 -5.64 1.40
CA GLY A 78 -3.92 -6.84 0.88
C GLY A 78 -2.95 -7.86 0.29
N ALA A 79 -3.44 -9.08 0.10
CA ALA A 79 -2.66 -10.16 -0.50
C ALA A 79 -2.20 -9.77 -1.90
N GLY A 80 -0.93 -10.06 -2.23
CA GLY A 80 -0.37 -9.78 -3.54
C GLY A 80 -0.28 -8.30 -3.91
N ALA A 81 -0.43 -7.39 -2.95
CA ALA A 81 -0.52 -5.95 -3.24
C ALA A 81 0.64 -5.43 -4.10
N PHE A 82 1.86 -5.90 -3.88
CA PHE A 82 3.04 -5.50 -4.66
C PHE A 82 3.63 -6.67 -5.45
N SER A 83 2.89 -7.76 -5.60
CA SER A 83 3.37 -8.96 -6.28
C SER A 83 3.77 -8.65 -7.72
N GLY A 84 4.99 -8.97 -8.11
CA GLY A 84 5.49 -8.75 -9.46
C GLY A 84 5.91 -7.32 -9.78
N ALA A 85 5.92 -6.42 -8.78
CA ALA A 85 6.48 -5.08 -8.93
C ALA A 85 8.01 -5.17 -8.85
N LYS A 86 8.62 -5.75 -9.87
CA LYS A 86 10.02 -6.20 -9.84
C LYS A 86 11.06 -5.10 -9.74
N ASN A 87 10.70 -3.86 -10.03
CA ASN A 87 11.60 -2.71 -9.94
C ASN A 87 11.38 -1.87 -8.67
N LEU A 88 10.50 -2.33 -7.80
CA LEU A 88 10.19 -1.64 -6.55
C LEU A 88 11.35 -1.80 -5.55
N LYS A 89 12.08 -0.72 -5.34
CA LYS A 89 13.29 -0.68 -4.49
C LYS A 89 13.09 0.04 -3.18
N ALA A 90 12.00 0.80 -3.02
CA ALA A 90 11.75 1.55 -1.80
C ALA A 90 10.26 1.55 -1.48
N ILE A 91 9.95 1.14 -0.25
CA ILE A 91 8.60 1.22 0.31
C ILE A 91 8.73 1.99 1.61
N THR A 92 8.01 3.10 1.75
CA THR A 92 7.95 3.85 3.00
C THR A 92 6.57 3.70 3.61
N ILE A 93 6.50 3.08 4.77
CA ILE A 93 5.25 2.91 5.52
C ILE A 93 5.24 3.99 6.60
N LYS A 94 4.38 5.01 6.43
CA LYS A 94 4.23 6.08 7.43
C LYS A 94 3.27 5.69 8.54
N SER A 95 2.40 4.71 8.28
CA SER A 95 1.37 4.32 9.23
C SER A 95 1.94 3.64 10.46
N LYS A 96 1.49 4.08 11.62
CA LYS A 96 1.70 3.39 12.91
C LYS A 96 0.53 2.48 13.27
N LEU A 97 -0.44 2.35 12.36
CA LEU A 97 -1.70 1.63 12.57
C LEU A 97 -1.77 0.30 11.82
N LEU A 98 -0.72 -0.08 11.10
CA LEU A 98 -0.72 -1.30 10.29
C LEU A 98 -0.89 -2.53 11.18
N LYS A 99 -1.90 -3.35 10.87
CA LYS A 99 -2.27 -4.53 11.65
C LYS A 99 -2.11 -5.83 10.87
N SER A 100 -2.20 -5.79 9.55
CA SER A 100 -2.10 -7.00 8.74
C SER A 100 -1.47 -6.74 7.38
N VAL A 101 -0.74 -7.75 6.89
CA VAL A 101 -0.15 -7.79 5.56
C VAL A 101 -0.50 -9.14 4.96
N GLY A 102 -1.14 -9.13 3.80
CA GLY A 102 -1.62 -10.34 3.16
C GLY A 102 -0.53 -11.23 2.59
N LYS A 103 -0.89 -12.46 2.26
CA LYS A 103 0.00 -13.44 1.68
C LYS A 103 0.58 -12.93 0.36
N ASN A 104 1.89 -13.15 0.15
CA ASN A 104 2.58 -12.78 -1.08
C ASN A 104 2.53 -11.29 -1.43
N ALA A 105 2.23 -10.43 -0.45
CA ALA A 105 2.15 -8.99 -0.69
C ALA A 105 3.46 -8.42 -1.27
N LEU A 106 4.60 -9.02 -0.95
CA LEU A 106 5.93 -8.56 -1.37
C LEU A 106 6.61 -9.52 -2.35
N LYS A 107 5.86 -10.46 -2.93
CA LYS A 107 6.44 -11.45 -3.85
C LYS A 107 6.93 -10.78 -5.12
N GLY A 108 8.19 -11.04 -5.48
CA GLY A 108 8.74 -10.56 -6.75
C GLY A 108 9.10 -9.08 -6.79
N ILE A 109 9.14 -8.40 -5.65
CA ILE A 109 9.70 -7.05 -5.59
C ILE A 109 11.22 -7.13 -5.75
N HIS A 110 11.87 -5.99 -5.99
CA HIS A 110 13.31 -5.97 -6.19
C HIS A 110 14.04 -6.55 -4.97
N LYS A 111 15.04 -7.40 -5.21
CA LYS A 111 15.81 -8.06 -4.14
C LYS A 111 16.56 -7.08 -3.21
N LYS A 112 16.82 -5.87 -3.67
CA LYS A 112 17.47 -4.82 -2.88
C LYS A 112 16.49 -3.82 -2.28
N CYS A 113 15.20 -4.12 -2.29
CA CYS A 113 14.20 -3.23 -1.73
C CYS A 113 14.46 -2.96 -0.26
N ALA A 114 14.37 -1.69 0.14
CA ALA A 114 14.37 -1.29 1.54
C ALA A 114 12.95 -0.83 1.92
N ILE A 115 12.41 -1.41 2.96
CA ILE A 115 11.10 -1.07 3.48
C ILE A 115 11.31 -0.25 4.76
N LYS A 116 11.04 1.06 4.65
CA LYS A 116 11.19 1.97 5.78
C LYS A 116 9.90 2.00 6.59
N VAL A 117 10.02 1.81 7.91
CA VAL A 117 8.87 1.77 8.82
C VAL A 117 9.08 2.77 9.95
N PRO A 118 8.01 3.18 10.68
CA PRO A 118 8.18 4.04 11.84
C PRO A 118 9.10 3.38 12.88
N LYS A 119 10.01 4.15 13.44
CA LYS A 119 11.00 3.68 14.41
C LYS A 119 10.36 2.88 15.55
N THR A 120 9.25 3.38 16.10
CA THR A 120 8.56 2.73 17.22
C THR A 120 7.85 1.44 16.83
N LYS A 121 7.72 1.15 15.54
CA LYS A 121 7.03 -0.03 15.02
C LYS A 121 7.96 -1.04 14.37
N LEU A 122 9.27 -0.82 14.40
CA LEU A 122 10.21 -1.67 13.70
C LEU A 122 10.04 -3.16 14.04
N THR A 123 10.04 -3.51 15.32
CA THR A 123 9.92 -4.90 15.76
C THR A 123 8.59 -5.51 15.35
N ALA A 124 7.48 -4.78 15.57
CA ALA A 124 6.15 -5.26 15.22
C ALA A 124 5.99 -5.45 13.71
N TYR A 125 6.49 -4.50 12.91
CA TYR A 125 6.32 -4.57 11.46
C TYR A 125 7.27 -5.58 10.81
N LYS A 126 8.43 -5.88 11.41
CA LYS A 126 9.25 -7.00 10.96
C LYS A 126 8.47 -8.32 11.02
N ARG A 127 7.65 -8.50 12.05
CA ARG A 127 6.79 -9.69 12.17
C ARG A 127 5.69 -9.70 11.12
N LEU A 128 5.02 -8.56 10.91
CA LEU A 128 3.96 -8.45 9.90
C LEU A 128 4.47 -8.70 8.48
N LEU A 129 5.68 -8.22 8.18
CA LEU A 129 6.25 -8.29 6.84
C LEU A 129 7.05 -9.58 6.60
N LYS A 130 7.22 -10.41 7.61
CA LYS A 130 7.96 -11.66 7.52
C LYS A 130 7.25 -12.64 6.59
N LYS A 131 8.01 -13.28 5.71
CA LYS A 131 7.50 -14.35 4.82
C LYS A 131 6.31 -13.90 3.95
N LYS A 132 6.40 -12.70 3.39
CA LYS A 132 5.36 -12.19 2.47
C LYS A 132 5.78 -12.33 1.00
N GLY A 133 6.66 -13.27 0.71
CA GLY A 133 7.10 -13.60 -0.65
C GLY A 133 8.39 -12.95 -1.09
N GLN A 134 8.90 -11.98 -0.32
CA GLN A 134 10.13 -11.27 -0.66
C GLN A 134 11.37 -12.14 -0.47
N LYS A 135 12.45 -11.77 -1.15
CA LYS A 135 13.76 -12.40 -0.95
C LYS A 135 14.36 -11.97 0.39
N ALA A 136 15.23 -12.82 0.95
CA ALA A 136 15.87 -12.55 2.24
C ALA A 136 16.72 -11.28 2.23
N SER A 137 17.16 -10.81 1.07
CA SER A 137 17.96 -9.60 0.93
C SER A 137 17.13 -8.30 1.06
N VAL A 138 15.81 -8.39 1.03
CA VAL A 138 14.94 -7.23 1.28
C VAL A 138 15.08 -6.82 2.73
N LYS A 139 15.38 -5.54 2.96
CA LYS A 139 15.64 -5.02 4.31
C LYS A 139 14.44 -4.23 4.84
N ILE A 140 14.17 -4.39 6.12
CA ILE A 140 13.18 -3.58 6.84
C ILE A 140 13.95 -2.66 7.77
N ILE A 141 13.82 -1.36 7.56
CA ILE A 141 14.60 -0.32 8.23
C ILE A 141 13.69 0.73 8.88
N LYS A 142 14.28 1.52 9.76
CA LYS A 142 13.57 2.64 10.39
C LYS A 142 14.01 4.01 9.83
#